data_7bc7156004b164b210e3ca3763121eb1
#
_entry.id   7bc7156004b164b210e3ca3763121eb1
#
_cell.length_a   1.000
_cell.length_b   1.000
_cell.length_c   1.000
_cell.angle_alpha   90.00
_cell.angle_beta   90.00
_cell.angle_gamma   90.00
#
_symmetry.space_group_name_H-M   'P 1'
#
loop_
_entity.id
_entity.type
_entity.pdbx_description
1 polymer ?
#
loop_
_entity_poly.entity_id
_entity_poly.type
_entity_poly.pdbx_seq_one_letter_code
_entity_poly.pdbx_strand_id
1 'polypeptide(L)'
;MNLHNPKSSFTPPDGEGSVQVQMDPRDEIKGAKVFAVYGKGGIGKSTTSSNLSAAFSKLGHRVLQIGCDPKHDSTFTLTKKLMPTVIDVLETVEFHSEELRPEDYMFEGYNGVMCVEAGGPPAGTGCGGYVVGQTVKLLKQHHLLEDTDVVIFDVLGDVVCGGFAAPLQHAERALVVAANDFDSIFAMNRIVAAIGAKSKNYEVRLAGVVANRSRETDEIDRFCDKIGMERLAHFRDVDAIRRSRLKKCTLFEMGDDPEVIEAQNEYLRLAQQLWDGVEPQLANPMKDREIFDFLGFE
;
A
#
# COMPACT_ATOMS: atom_id res chain seq x y z
N MET A 1 -33.39 0.56 -25.14
CA MET A 1 -32.33 0.74 -24.12
C MET A 1 -32.03 -0.62 -23.53
N ASN A 2 -30.97 -1.25 -23.99
CA ASN A 2 -30.54 -2.57 -23.49
C ASN A 2 -29.55 -2.36 -22.33
N LEU A 3 -30.02 -2.59 -21.13
CA LEU A 3 -29.13 -2.73 -19.96
C LEU A 3 -28.42 -4.06 -20.09
N HIS A 4 -27.16 -4.01 -20.48
CA HIS A 4 -26.26 -5.17 -20.41
C HIS A 4 -26.00 -5.49 -18.95
N ASN A 5 -26.64 -6.55 -18.44
CA ASN A 5 -26.36 -7.16 -17.17
C ASN A 5 -25.05 -7.95 -17.32
N PRO A 6 -23.95 -7.63 -16.61
CA PRO A 6 -22.75 -8.45 -16.66
C PRO A 6 -23.06 -9.79 -16.02
N LYS A 7 -23.00 -10.85 -16.79
CA LYS A 7 -23.11 -12.23 -16.28
C LYS A 7 -21.99 -12.49 -15.31
N SER A 8 -22.27 -12.52 -14.03
CA SER A 8 -21.38 -13.10 -13.02
C SER A 8 -21.32 -14.61 -13.27
N SER A 9 -20.26 -15.08 -13.88
CA SER A 9 -19.96 -16.51 -13.91
C SER A 9 -19.29 -16.88 -12.60
N PHE A 10 -20.11 -17.30 -11.64
CA PHE A 10 -19.61 -17.96 -10.45
C PHE A 10 -19.30 -19.42 -10.81
N THR A 11 -18.05 -19.77 -10.83
CA THR A 11 -17.60 -21.17 -10.86
C THR A 11 -16.59 -21.32 -9.76
N PRO A 12 -16.92 -21.96 -8.63
CA PRO A 12 -15.94 -22.31 -7.63
C PRO A 12 -15.20 -23.57 -8.15
N PRO A 13 -13.89 -23.50 -8.40
CA PRO A 13 -13.09 -24.71 -8.40
C PRO A 13 -12.79 -25.05 -6.94
N ASP A 14 -13.13 -26.23 -6.49
CA ASP A 14 -12.68 -26.86 -5.26
C ASP A 14 -13.07 -26.18 -3.93
N GLY A 15 -14.28 -25.63 -3.85
CA GLY A 15 -14.88 -25.19 -2.58
C GLY A 15 -14.38 -23.87 -1.99
N GLU A 16 -13.48 -23.15 -2.64
CA GLU A 16 -13.05 -21.82 -2.25
C GLU A 16 -13.64 -20.77 -3.20
N GLY A 17 -14.59 -19.99 -2.70
CA GLY A 17 -15.24 -18.92 -3.45
C GLY A 17 -14.29 -17.74 -3.71
N SER A 18 -13.79 -17.60 -4.93
CA SER A 18 -13.12 -16.37 -5.36
C SER A 18 -14.11 -15.48 -6.11
N VAL A 19 -14.37 -14.28 -5.60
CA VAL A 19 -15.08 -13.25 -6.34
C VAL A 19 -14.09 -12.61 -7.32
N GLN A 20 -14.23 -12.89 -8.61
CA GLN A 20 -13.51 -12.16 -9.65
C GLN A 20 -14.22 -10.82 -9.87
N VAL A 21 -13.62 -9.73 -9.41
CA VAL A 21 -14.03 -8.38 -9.79
C VAL A 21 -13.38 -8.08 -11.14
N GLN A 22 -14.15 -8.04 -12.20
CA GLN A 22 -13.68 -7.54 -13.48
C GLN A 22 -13.54 -6.02 -13.38
N MET A 23 -12.31 -5.53 -13.52
CA MET A 23 -12.06 -4.10 -13.55
C MET A 23 -12.61 -3.51 -14.85
N ASP A 24 -13.32 -2.39 -14.75
CA ASP A 24 -13.63 -1.55 -15.91
C ASP A 24 -12.31 -0.92 -16.38
N PRO A 25 -11.89 -1.08 -17.66
CA PRO A 25 -10.66 -0.44 -18.18
C PRO A 25 -10.63 1.08 -17.98
N ARG A 26 -11.79 1.69 -17.72
CA ARG A 26 -11.90 3.11 -17.33
C ARG A 26 -11.39 3.38 -15.91
N ASP A 27 -11.20 2.36 -15.09
CA ASP A 27 -10.72 2.49 -13.70
C ASP A 27 -9.19 2.46 -13.55
N GLU A 28 -8.45 2.32 -14.64
CA GLU A 28 -6.98 2.40 -14.65
C GLU A 28 -6.49 3.81 -14.30
N ILE A 29 -5.49 3.92 -13.44
CA ILE A 29 -4.79 5.19 -13.15
C ILE A 29 -3.70 5.36 -14.20
N LYS A 30 -3.86 6.36 -15.08
CA LYS A 30 -2.93 6.61 -16.18
C LYS A 30 -2.03 7.80 -15.88
N GLY A 31 -0.76 7.70 -16.30
CA GLY A 31 0.19 8.81 -16.23
C GLY A 31 0.96 8.91 -14.92
N ALA A 32 0.54 8.25 -13.86
CA ALA A 32 1.25 8.19 -12.58
C ALA A 32 1.90 6.81 -12.37
N LYS A 33 3.03 6.76 -11.67
CA LYS A 33 3.58 5.51 -11.13
C LYS A 33 2.79 5.11 -9.89
N VAL A 34 2.25 3.91 -9.87
CA VAL A 34 1.35 3.45 -8.81
C VAL A 34 1.99 2.33 -7.99
N PHE A 35 2.21 2.58 -6.73
CA PHE A 35 2.79 1.64 -5.78
C PHE A 35 1.75 1.21 -4.73
N ALA A 36 1.74 -0.08 -4.38
CA ALA A 36 0.98 -0.58 -3.25
C ALA A 36 1.93 -1.15 -2.19
N VAL A 37 1.78 -0.72 -0.94
CA VAL A 37 2.64 -1.11 0.18
C VAL A 37 1.92 -2.12 1.05
N TYR A 38 2.47 -3.32 1.12
CA TYR A 38 1.95 -4.47 1.85
C TYR A 38 2.84 -4.86 3.01
N GLY A 39 2.35 -5.70 3.92
CA GLY A 39 3.11 -6.25 5.04
C GLY A 39 2.18 -6.59 6.21
N LYS A 40 2.67 -7.35 7.17
CA LYS A 40 1.94 -7.74 8.39
C LYS A 40 1.39 -6.52 9.15
N GLY A 41 0.29 -6.69 9.87
CA GLY A 41 -0.23 -5.68 10.78
C GLY A 41 0.83 -5.21 11.79
N GLY A 42 0.99 -3.90 11.99
CA GLY A 42 1.95 -3.33 12.94
C GLY A 42 3.41 -3.28 12.48
N ILE A 43 3.76 -3.79 11.29
CA ILE A 43 5.14 -3.83 10.79
C ILE A 43 5.71 -2.45 10.42
N GLY A 44 4.88 -1.44 10.32
CA GLY A 44 5.29 -0.07 9.98
C GLY A 44 4.98 0.35 8.54
N LYS A 45 4.05 -0.31 7.85
CA LYS A 45 3.61 0.07 6.49
C LYS A 45 3.28 1.56 6.37
N SER A 46 2.37 2.06 7.20
CA SER A 46 1.93 3.47 7.15
C SER A 46 3.08 4.44 7.42
N THR A 47 4.03 4.06 8.28
CA THR A 47 5.25 4.84 8.50
C THR A 47 6.13 4.84 7.25
N THR A 48 6.29 3.67 6.62
CA THR A 48 7.05 3.51 5.37
C THR A 48 6.38 4.30 4.24
N SER A 49 5.06 4.15 4.06
CA SER A 49 4.30 4.86 3.04
C SER A 49 4.42 6.38 3.17
N SER A 50 4.22 6.92 4.39
CA SER A 50 4.30 8.38 4.62
C SER A 50 5.70 8.94 4.40
N ASN A 51 6.77 8.25 4.85
CA ASN A 51 8.13 8.71 4.60
C ASN A 51 8.56 8.53 3.15
N LEU A 52 8.07 7.49 2.47
CA LEU A 52 8.29 7.30 1.04
C LEU A 52 7.58 8.38 0.21
N SER A 53 6.33 8.73 0.56
CA SER A 53 5.61 9.86 -0.04
C SER A 53 6.35 11.18 0.18
N ALA A 54 6.85 11.42 1.39
CA ALA A 54 7.67 12.59 1.69
C ALA A 54 8.99 12.60 0.89
N ALA A 55 9.63 11.45 0.71
CA ALA A 55 10.84 11.32 -0.09
C ALA A 55 10.59 11.64 -1.57
N PHE A 56 9.53 11.10 -2.17
CA PHE A 56 9.15 11.43 -3.54
C PHE A 56 8.87 12.93 -3.71
N SER A 57 8.17 13.55 -2.76
CA SER A 57 7.90 14.99 -2.83
C SER A 57 9.17 15.83 -2.67
N LYS A 58 10.16 15.37 -1.88
CA LYS A 58 11.49 16.00 -1.78
C LYS A 58 12.28 15.90 -3.08
N LEU A 59 12.07 14.85 -3.86
CA LEU A 59 12.64 14.70 -5.21
C LEU A 59 11.90 15.52 -6.27
N GLY A 60 10.85 16.25 -5.91
CA GLY A 60 10.11 17.14 -6.78
C GLY A 60 8.91 16.51 -7.48
N HIS A 61 8.48 15.32 -7.09
CA HIS A 61 7.31 14.65 -7.65
C HIS A 61 6.02 15.05 -6.93
N ARG A 62 4.93 15.15 -7.68
CA ARG A 62 3.57 15.35 -7.15
C ARG A 62 3.04 14.00 -6.69
N VAL A 63 2.77 13.89 -5.39
CA VAL A 63 2.47 12.62 -4.73
C VAL A 63 1.05 12.63 -4.17
N LEU A 64 0.34 11.52 -4.37
CA LEU A 64 -0.93 11.21 -3.71
C LEU A 64 -0.76 9.95 -2.86
N GLN A 65 -1.00 10.04 -1.55
CA GLN A 65 -1.09 8.88 -0.67
C GLN A 65 -2.53 8.55 -0.34
N ILE A 66 -2.92 7.28 -0.53
CA ILE A 66 -4.24 6.75 -0.23
C ILE A 66 -4.12 5.71 0.88
N GLY A 67 -4.65 6.03 2.06
CA GLY A 67 -4.77 5.08 3.17
C GLY A 67 -5.96 4.14 2.97
N CYS A 68 -5.72 2.84 2.98
CA CYS A 68 -6.74 1.81 2.75
C CYS A 68 -7.08 0.99 4.01
N ASP A 69 -6.56 1.39 5.18
CA ASP A 69 -6.85 0.71 6.45
C ASP A 69 -8.07 1.38 7.15
N PRO A 70 -9.04 0.61 7.63
CA PRO A 70 -10.17 1.15 8.41
C PRO A 70 -9.78 2.04 9.61
N LYS A 71 -8.55 1.93 10.11
CA LYS A 71 -8.02 2.80 11.18
C LYS A 71 -7.77 4.23 10.73
N HIS A 72 -7.76 4.51 9.41
CA HIS A 72 -7.53 5.82 8.80
C HIS A 72 -6.38 6.63 9.44
N ASP A 73 -5.26 5.95 9.74
CA ASP A 73 -4.08 6.56 10.34
C ASP A 73 -2.85 6.56 9.40
N SER A 74 -3.07 6.31 8.12
CA SER A 74 -2.01 6.24 7.13
C SER A 74 -1.34 7.59 6.90
N THR A 75 -2.13 8.64 6.73
CA THR A 75 -1.67 9.96 6.32
C THR A 75 -1.41 10.91 7.49
N PHE A 76 -1.64 10.47 8.73
CA PHE A 76 -1.62 11.37 9.88
C PHE A 76 -0.26 12.01 10.16
N THR A 77 0.86 11.39 9.81
CA THR A 77 2.19 11.99 9.94
C THR A 77 2.51 13.02 8.86
N LEU A 78 1.83 12.95 7.73
CA LEU A 78 1.90 13.95 6.66
C LEU A 78 1.03 15.16 6.98
N THR A 79 -0.21 14.93 7.44
CA THR A 79 -1.23 15.96 7.69
C THR A 79 -1.21 16.51 9.12
N LYS A 80 -0.52 15.83 10.06
CA LYS A 80 -0.44 16.14 11.51
C LYS A 80 -1.74 15.98 12.28
N LYS A 81 -2.78 15.47 11.65
CA LYS A 81 -4.12 15.25 12.23
C LYS A 81 -4.79 14.05 11.54
N LEU A 82 -5.78 13.47 12.20
CA LEU A 82 -6.66 12.49 11.57
C LEU A 82 -7.61 13.22 10.62
N MET A 83 -7.70 12.72 9.39
CA MET A 83 -8.58 13.27 8.38
C MET A 83 -9.89 12.46 8.31
N PRO A 84 -11.02 13.06 7.89
CA PRO A 84 -12.21 12.31 7.58
C PRO A 84 -11.92 11.32 6.45
N THR A 85 -12.60 10.18 6.47
CA THR A 85 -12.45 9.18 5.40
C THR A 85 -13.43 9.47 4.27
N VAL A 86 -13.14 8.94 3.08
CA VAL A 86 -14.05 9.02 1.93
C VAL A 86 -15.42 8.43 2.26
N ILE A 87 -15.46 7.33 3.02
CA ILE A 87 -16.73 6.74 3.46
C ILE A 87 -17.49 7.65 4.40
N ASP A 88 -16.83 8.24 5.41
CA ASP A 88 -17.50 9.17 6.34
C ASP A 88 -18.14 10.33 5.58
N VAL A 89 -17.44 10.88 4.59
CA VAL A 89 -17.94 12.02 3.79
C VAL A 89 -19.06 11.58 2.86
N LEU A 90 -18.97 10.42 2.20
CA LEU A 90 -20.03 9.86 1.37
C LEU A 90 -21.31 9.61 2.18
N GLU A 91 -21.21 9.16 3.41
CA GLU A 91 -22.37 8.96 4.30
C GLU A 91 -23.09 10.29 4.60
N THR A 92 -22.37 11.42 4.70
CA THR A 92 -22.98 12.74 4.96
C THR A 92 -23.87 13.22 3.83
N VAL A 93 -23.63 12.74 2.60
CA VAL A 93 -24.39 13.06 1.39
C VAL A 93 -25.21 11.87 0.88
N GLU A 94 -25.53 10.92 1.75
CA GLU A 94 -26.31 9.71 1.42
C GLU A 94 -25.78 8.98 0.18
N PHE A 95 -24.44 8.94 0.01
CA PHE A 95 -23.71 8.37 -1.13
C PHE A 95 -23.94 9.07 -2.48
N HIS A 96 -24.46 10.30 -2.48
CA HIS A 96 -24.55 11.17 -3.66
C HIS A 96 -23.19 11.82 -3.94
N SER A 97 -22.27 11.06 -4.53
CA SER A 97 -20.86 11.48 -4.75
C SER A 97 -20.69 12.75 -5.58
N GLU A 98 -21.70 13.12 -6.38
CA GLU A 98 -21.77 14.35 -7.17
C GLU A 98 -21.90 15.62 -6.32
N GLU A 99 -22.29 15.51 -5.06
CA GLU A 99 -22.39 16.63 -4.12
C GLU A 99 -21.06 16.93 -3.42
N LEU A 100 -20.09 16.00 -3.47
CA LEU A 100 -18.80 16.16 -2.82
C LEU A 100 -17.84 17.02 -3.65
N ARG A 101 -17.00 17.78 -2.95
CA ARG A 101 -15.89 18.52 -3.51
C ARG A 101 -14.57 17.93 -3.05
N PRO A 102 -13.47 18.13 -3.80
CA PRO A 102 -12.14 17.64 -3.42
C PRO A 102 -11.72 17.98 -1.98
N GLU A 103 -12.06 19.19 -1.52
CA GLU A 103 -11.73 19.69 -0.18
C GLU A 103 -12.40 18.91 0.96
N ASP A 104 -13.45 18.13 0.67
CA ASP A 104 -14.17 17.37 1.67
C ASP A 104 -13.41 16.10 2.09
N TYR A 105 -12.55 15.53 1.21
CA TYR A 105 -11.89 14.24 1.42
C TYR A 105 -10.41 14.19 1.04
N MET A 106 -9.85 15.23 0.40
CA MET A 106 -8.45 15.29 0.02
C MET A 106 -7.77 16.48 0.69
N PHE A 107 -6.64 16.23 1.33
CA PHE A 107 -5.95 17.20 2.17
C PHE A 107 -4.47 17.27 1.81
N GLU A 108 -3.92 18.48 1.81
CA GLU A 108 -2.51 18.70 1.65
C GLU A 108 -1.74 18.39 2.94
N GLY A 109 -0.69 17.58 2.81
CA GLY A 109 0.24 17.22 3.87
C GLY A 109 1.63 17.82 3.66
N TYR A 110 2.62 17.17 4.28
CA TYR A 110 4.02 17.57 4.18
C TYR A 110 4.46 17.79 2.74
N ASN A 111 5.09 18.95 2.47
CA ASN A 111 5.72 19.32 1.20
C ASN A 111 4.82 19.11 -0.03
N GLY A 112 3.52 19.38 0.09
CA GLY A 112 2.56 19.27 -1.01
C GLY A 112 2.08 17.85 -1.31
N VAL A 113 2.38 16.86 -0.46
CA VAL A 113 1.81 15.51 -0.61
C VAL A 113 0.31 15.58 -0.40
N MET A 114 -0.46 15.18 -1.40
CA MET A 114 -1.90 15.05 -1.27
C MET A 114 -2.26 13.75 -0.55
N CYS A 115 -3.21 13.83 0.36
CA CYS A 115 -3.56 12.77 1.30
C CYS A 115 -5.05 12.46 1.25
N VAL A 116 -5.40 11.19 1.12
CA VAL A 116 -6.77 10.68 1.17
C VAL A 116 -6.81 9.45 2.08
N GLU A 117 -7.80 9.38 2.96
CA GLU A 117 -8.11 8.16 3.72
C GLU A 117 -9.39 7.55 3.16
N ALA A 118 -9.27 6.36 2.57
CA ALA A 118 -10.44 5.65 2.04
C ALA A 118 -11.41 5.26 3.17
N GLY A 119 -10.87 4.83 4.29
CA GLY A 119 -11.64 4.32 5.41
C GLY A 119 -11.97 2.83 5.28
N GLY A 120 -12.91 2.38 6.09
CA GLY A 120 -13.44 1.02 6.07
C GLY A 120 -14.95 1.01 5.97
N PRO A 121 -15.56 -0.08 5.47
CA PRO A 121 -17.01 -0.20 5.50
C PRO A 121 -17.50 -0.20 6.95
N PRO A 122 -18.71 0.30 7.21
CA PRO A 122 -19.32 0.20 8.52
C PRO A 122 -19.34 -1.26 9.02
N ALA A 123 -19.22 -1.45 10.33
CA ALA A 123 -19.14 -2.79 10.92
C ALA A 123 -20.31 -3.68 10.47
N GLY A 124 -20.00 -4.83 9.87
CA GLY A 124 -20.99 -5.78 9.37
C GLY A 124 -21.55 -5.47 7.97
N THR A 125 -21.10 -4.43 7.31
CA THR A 125 -21.58 -4.06 5.97
C THR A 125 -20.44 -3.95 4.96
N GLY A 126 -20.50 -4.69 3.87
CA GLY A 126 -19.62 -4.52 2.72
C GLY A 126 -18.18 -5.01 2.88
N CYS A 127 -17.37 -4.72 1.88
CA CYS A 127 -15.98 -5.14 1.76
C CYS A 127 -15.08 -3.91 1.58
N GLY A 128 -13.90 -3.89 2.24
CA GLY A 128 -12.92 -2.82 2.08
C GLY A 128 -12.50 -2.54 0.63
N GLY A 129 -12.61 -3.55 -0.25
CA GLY A 129 -12.36 -3.37 -1.67
C GLY A 129 -13.33 -2.43 -2.37
N TYR A 130 -14.59 -2.42 -1.95
CA TYR A 130 -15.59 -1.46 -2.44
C TYR A 130 -15.19 -0.02 -2.13
N VAL A 131 -14.71 0.21 -0.88
CA VAL A 131 -14.31 1.54 -0.41
C VAL A 131 -13.15 2.10 -1.22
N VAL A 132 -12.12 1.28 -1.47
CA VAL A 132 -10.98 1.67 -2.32
C VAL A 132 -11.44 1.98 -3.74
N GLY A 133 -12.32 1.16 -4.30
CA GLY A 133 -12.90 1.39 -5.64
C GLY A 133 -13.67 2.71 -5.72
N GLN A 134 -14.52 3.02 -4.71
CA GLN A 134 -15.24 4.30 -4.65
C GLN A 134 -14.28 5.48 -4.51
N THR A 135 -13.21 5.34 -3.70
CA THR A 135 -12.17 6.38 -3.56
C THR A 135 -11.52 6.68 -4.91
N VAL A 136 -11.05 5.66 -5.63
CA VAL A 136 -10.41 5.86 -6.95
C VAL A 136 -11.40 6.46 -7.96
N LYS A 137 -12.67 6.00 -7.95
CA LYS A 137 -13.70 6.56 -8.81
C LYS A 137 -13.93 8.05 -8.55
N LEU A 138 -14.02 8.44 -7.27
CA LEU A 138 -14.21 9.83 -6.86
C LEU A 138 -13.02 10.71 -7.27
N LEU A 139 -11.78 10.25 -7.06
CA LEU A 139 -10.58 10.95 -7.50
C LEU A 139 -10.56 11.19 -9.02
N LYS A 140 -11.02 10.23 -9.81
CA LYS A 140 -11.14 10.36 -11.27
C LYS A 140 -12.25 11.32 -11.69
N GLN A 141 -13.40 11.26 -11.04
CA GLN A 141 -14.53 12.18 -11.32
C GLN A 141 -14.12 13.65 -11.16
N HIS A 142 -13.22 13.92 -10.22
CA HIS A 142 -12.71 15.27 -9.96
C HIS A 142 -11.36 15.57 -10.64
N HIS A 143 -10.89 14.70 -11.57
CA HIS A 143 -9.63 14.87 -12.31
C HIS A 143 -8.36 15.02 -11.45
N LEU A 144 -8.37 14.49 -10.20
CA LEU A 144 -7.32 14.67 -9.21
C LEU A 144 -6.08 13.79 -9.46
N LEU A 145 -6.18 12.85 -10.38
CA LEU A 145 -5.06 11.95 -10.76
C LEU A 145 -4.26 12.48 -11.95
N GLU A 146 -4.79 13.44 -12.72
CA GLU A 146 -4.17 13.92 -13.96
C GLU A 146 -2.86 14.69 -13.69
N ASP A 147 -2.80 15.36 -12.54
CA ASP A 147 -1.63 16.12 -12.10
C ASP A 147 -0.76 15.38 -11.06
N THR A 148 -0.89 14.05 -10.97
CA THR A 148 -0.14 13.24 -10.00
C THR A 148 0.95 12.42 -10.71
N ASP A 149 2.17 12.47 -10.19
CA ASP A 149 3.32 11.71 -10.72
C ASP A 149 3.44 10.34 -10.03
N VAL A 150 3.09 10.28 -8.73
CA VAL A 150 3.20 9.06 -7.92
C VAL A 150 1.95 8.88 -7.07
N VAL A 151 1.38 7.68 -7.11
CA VAL A 151 0.30 7.25 -6.20
C VAL A 151 0.81 6.14 -5.29
N ILE A 152 0.63 6.28 -3.97
CA ILE A 152 0.98 5.27 -2.98
C ILE A 152 -0.29 4.79 -2.27
N PHE A 153 -0.62 3.52 -2.42
CA PHE A 153 -1.63 2.84 -1.61
C PHE A 153 -0.98 2.25 -0.37
N ASP A 154 -1.34 2.74 0.81
CA ASP A 154 -1.00 2.11 2.10
C ASP A 154 -2.05 1.07 2.45
N VAL A 155 -1.73 -0.20 2.20
CA VAL A 155 -2.71 -1.28 2.25
C VAL A 155 -2.79 -1.89 3.65
N LEU A 156 -3.98 -2.33 4.04
CA LEU A 156 -4.19 -3.04 5.31
C LEU A 156 -3.36 -4.33 5.41
N GLY A 157 -3.09 -4.79 6.66
CA GLY A 157 -2.15 -5.89 6.92
C GLY A 157 -2.67 -7.30 6.63
N ASP A 158 -3.98 -7.49 6.51
CA ASP A 158 -4.57 -8.83 6.42
C ASP A 158 -4.83 -9.25 4.97
N VAL A 159 -4.29 -10.41 4.59
CA VAL A 159 -4.27 -10.93 3.21
C VAL A 159 -5.64 -11.41 2.69
N VAL A 160 -6.64 -11.57 3.58
CA VAL A 160 -7.86 -12.34 3.31
C VAL A 160 -9.06 -11.53 2.82
N CYS A 161 -8.98 -10.21 2.65
CA CYS A 161 -10.16 -9.42 2.29
C CYS A 161 -10.03 -8.70 0.94
N GLY A 162 -11.18 -8.26 0.40
CA GLY A 162 -11.21 -7.48 -0.84
C GLY A 162 -10.43 -6.17 -0.75
N GLY A 163 -10.30 -5.57 0.45
CA GLY A 163 -9.47 -4.39 0.70
C GLY A 163 -7.99 -4.62 0.41
N PHE A 164 -7.48 -5.85 0.63
CA PHE A 164 -6.14 -6.23 0.21
C PHE A 164 -6.00 -6.28 -1.32
N ALA A 165 -7.02 -6.77 -2.02
CA ALA A 165 -6.94 -7.02 -3.46
C ALA A 165 -7.23 -5.79 -4.33
N ALA A 166 -8.03 -4.84 -3.84
CA ALA A 166 -8.44 -3.68 -4.63
C ALA A 166 -7.28 -2.79 -5.08
N PRO A 167 -6.30 -2.42 -4.23
CA PRO A 167 -5.14 -1.64 -4.67
C PRO A 167 -4.31 -2.33 -5.76
N LEU A 168 -4.27 -3.68 -5.78
CA LEU A 168 -3.52 -4.44 -6.80
C LEU A 168 -4.08 -4.27 -8.22
N GLN A 169 -5.35 -3.84 -8.36
CA GLN A 169 -5.95 -3.56 -9.65
C GLN A 169 -5.39 -2.28 -10.29
N HIS A 170 -4.88 -1.38 -9.46
CA HIS A 170 -4.39 -0.07 -9.87
C HIS A 170 -2.88 0.03 -9.83
N ALA A 171 -2.22 -0.80 -9.01
CA ALA A 171 -0.78 -0.73 -8.78
C ALA A 171 0.02 -1.41 -9.90
N GLU A 172 1.09 -0.75 -10.34
CA GLU A 172 2.09 -1.35 -11.23
C GLU A 172 3.08 -2.21 -10.43
N ARG A 173 3.42 -1.77 -9.23
CA ARG A 173 4.41 -2.41 -8.36
C ARG A 173 3.91 -2.52 -6.94
N ALA A 174 4.14 -3.69 -6.35
CA ALA A 174 3.86 -3.98 -4.95
C ALA A 174 5.15 -4.09 -4.15
N LEU A 175 5.27 -3.30 -3.08
CA LEU A 175 6.33 -3.36 -2.09
C LEU A 175 5.87 -4.19 -0.90
N VAL A 176 6.72 -5.04 -0.36
CA VAL A 176 6.40 -5.82 0.84
C VAL A 176 7.30 -5.36 1.98
N VAL A 177 6.71 -4.82 3.03
CA VAL A 177 7.41 -4.41 4.26
C VAL A 177 7.44 -5.58 5.24
N ALA A 178 8.62 -5.98 5.67
CA ALA A 178 8.83 -7.11 6.56
C ALA A 178 9.90 -6.80 7.63
N ALA A 179 9.82 -7.46 8.79
CA ALA A 179 10.90 -7.50 9.77
C ALA A 179 11.62 -8.85 9.72
N ASN A 180 12.83 -8.89 10.28
CA ASN A 180 13.68 -10.08 10.34
C ASN A 180 13.24 -11.01 11.47
N ASP A 181 11.97 -11.44 11.44
CA ASP A 181 11.35 -12.35 12.40
C ASP A 181 10.43 -13.36 11.71
N PHE A 182 10.17 -14.48 12.38
CA PHE A 182 9.34 -15.57 11.89
C PHE A 182 7.98 -15.09 11.37
N ASP A 183 7.23 -14.39 12.20
CA ASP A 183 5.86 -13.99 11.89
C ASP A 183 5.78 -13.07 10.67
N SER A 184 6.78 -12.19 10.53
CA SER A 184 6.85 -11.24 9.45
C SER A 184 7.20 -11.93 8.12
N ILE A 185 8.17 -12.85 8.14
CA ILE A 185 8.59 -13.61 6.97
C ILE A 185 7.48 -14.58 6.54
N PHE A 186 6.80 -15.23 7.49
CA PHE A 186 5.66 -16.08 7.21
C PHE A 186 4.51 -15.29 6.55
N ALA A 187 4.18 -14.11 7.08
CA ALA A 187 3.19 -13.22 6.48
C ALA A 187 3.63 -12.73 5.09
N MET A 188 4.92 -12.38 4.91
CA MET A 188 5.50 -11.99 3.64
C MET A 188 5.29 -13.06 2.57
N ASN A 189 5.55 -14.34 2.90
CA ASN A 189 5.34 -15.44 1.95
C ASN A 189 3.89 -15.52 1.47
N ARG A 190 2.92 -15.34 2.36
CA ARG A 190 1.48 -15.34 2.02
C ARG A 190 1.09 -14.12 1.17
N ILE A 191 1.66 -12.95 1.47
CA ILE A 191 1.44 -11.74 0.67
C ILE A 191 1.99 -11.94 -0.74
N VAL A 192 3.21 -12.47 -0.87
CA VAL A 192 3.84 -12.78 -2.17
C VAL A 192 2.98 -13.76 -2.97
N ALA A 193 2.46 -14.82 -2.33
CA ALA A 193 1.56 -15.77 -2.97
C ALA A 193 0.27 -15.11 -3.47
N ALA A 194 -0.33 -14.25 -2.66
CA ALA A 194 -1.55 -13.53 -3.02
C ALA A 194 -1.33 -12.55 -4.19
N ILE A 195 -0.23 -11.81 -4.19
CA ILE A 195 0.15 -10.90 -5.29
C ILE A 195 0.42 -11.72 -6.55
N GLY A 196 1.17 -12.82 -6.47
CA GLY A 196 1.45 -13.72 -7.58
C GLY A 196 0.18 -14.32 -8.21
N ALA A 197 -0.82 -14.64 -7.40
CA ALA A 197 -2.11 -15.09 -7.91
C ALA A 197 -2.86 -13.98 -8.67
N LYS A 198 -2.79 -12.75 -8.19
CA LYS A 198 -3.43 -11.57 -8.82
C LYS A 198 -2.70 -11.09 -10.07
N SER A 199 -1.38 -11.23 -10.13
CA SER A 199 -0.58 -10.85 -11.31
C SER A 199 -0.91 -11.63 -12.60
N LYS A 200 -1.71 -12.69 -12.49
CA LYS A 200 -2.26 -13.39 -13.66
C LYS A 200 -3.36 -12.59 -14.36
N ASN A 201 -4.05 -11.73 -13.65
CA ASN A 201 -5.19 -10.97 -14.15
C ASN A 201 -4.95 -9.45 -14.17
N TYR A 202 -3.91 -8.96 -13.49
CA TYR A 202 -3.58 -7.54 -13.37
C TYR A 202 -2.12 -7.29 -13.71
N GLU A 203 -1.79 -6.06 -14.07
CA GLU A 203 -0.43 -5.65 -14.42
C GLU A 203 0.53 -5.60 -13.24
N VAL A 204 0.02 -5.67 -12.02
CA VAL A 204 0.83 -5.61 -10.80
C VAL A 204 1.93 -6.67 -10.76
N ARG A 205 3.13 -6.23 -10.41
CA ARG A 205 4.30 -7.09 -10.15
C ARG A 205 4.93 -6.71 -8.82
N LEU A 206 5.63 -7.64 -8.21
CA LEU A 206 6.44 -7.36 -7.04
C LEU A 206 7.59 -6.42 -7.43
N ALA A 207 7.80 -5.38 -6.64
CA ALA A 207 8.99 -4.53 -6.71
C ALA A 207 10.14 -5.14 -5.89
N GLY A 208 9.84 -5.63 -4.71
CA GLY A 208 10.80 -6.18 -3.77
C GLY A 208 10.39 -5.98 -2.32
N VAL A 209 11.33 -6.24 -1.42
CA VAL A 209 11.13 -6.17 0.04
C VAL A 209 11.78 -4.93 0.62
N VAL A 210 11.08 -4.31 1.55
CA VAL A 210 11.60 -3.28 2.45
C VAL A 210 11.77 -3.91 3.82
N ALA A 211 13.01 -4.20 4.23
CA ALA A 211 13.30 -4.64 5.58
C ALA A 211 13.10 -3.47 6.55
N ASN A 212 12.23 -3.62 7.53
CA ASN A 212 11.88 -2.58 8.49
C ASN A 212 11.97 -3.09 9.91
N ARG A 213 12.30 -2.21 10.87
CA ARG A 213 12.40 -2.54 12.29
C ARG A 213 13.34 -3.72 12.59
N SER A 214 14.40 -3.84 11.82
CA SER A 214 15.33 -4.96 11.90
C SER A 214 16.75 -4.45 12.12
N ARG A 215 17.49 -5.04 13.05
CA ARG A 215 18.93 -4.74 13.24
C ARG A 215 19.75 -5.41 12.14
N GLU A 216 19.38 -6.63 11.80
CA GLU A 216 19.98 -7.50 10.80
C GLU A 216 18.92 -7.90 9.78
N THR A 217 19.33 -8.43 8.64
CA THR A 217 18.42 -8.79 7.52
C THR A 217 18.67 -10.20 6.99
N ASP A 218 19.49 -10.99 7.68
CA ASP A 218 19.97 -12.31 7.26
C ASP A 218 18.83 -13.29 6.93
N GLU A 219 17.79 -13.35 7.75
CA GLU A 219 16.63 -14.20 7.50
C GLU A 219 15.76 -13.68 6.32
N ILE A 220 15.60 -12.36 6.22
CA ILE A 220 14.92 -11.74 5.08
C ILE A 220 15.71 -12.01 3.79
N ASP A 221 17.02 -11.80 3.81
CA ASP A 221 17.87 -11.98 2.63
C ASP A 221 17.88 -13.46 2.19
N ARG A 222 18.03 -14.39 3.14
CA ARG A 222 17.92 -15.83 2.89
C ARG A 222 16.58 -16.22 2.28
N PHE A 223 15.48 -15.64 2.80
CA PHE A 223 14.15 -15.86 2.27
C PHE A 223 14.00 -15.29 0.86
N CYS A 224 14.45 -14.06 0.64
CA CYS A 224 14.41 -13.40 -0.66
C CYS A 224 15.17 -14.21 -1.73
N ASP A 225 16.38 -14.68 -1.40
CA ASP A 225 17.17 -15.54 -2.29
C ASP A 225 16.41 -16.83 -2.64
N LYS A 226 15.76 -17.46 -1.65
CA LYS A 226 15.01 -18.71 -1.83
C LYS A 226 13.82 -18.56 -2.78
N ILE A 227 13.09 -17.44 -2.72
CA ILE A 227 11.88 -17.22 -3.52
C ILE A 227 12.10 -16.40 -4.78
N GLY A 228 13.29 -15.85 -5.01
CA GLY A 228 13.63 -15.00 -6.16
C GLY A 228 13.11 -13.58 -6.00
N MET A 229 13.29 -12.96 -4.84
CA MET A 229 13.00 -11.55 -4.59
C MET A 229 14.26 -10.78 -4.21
N GLU A 230 14.19 -9.45 -4.31
CA GLU A 230 15.25 -8.54 -3.93
C GLU A 230 14.83 -7.68 -2.72
N ARG A 231 15.76 -7.45 -1.78
CA ARG A 231 15.58 -6.45 -0.75
C ARG A 231 16.02 -5.08 -1.28
N LEU A 232 15.05 -4.16 -1.39
CA LEU A 232 15.27 -2.81 -1.94
C LEU A 232 15.82 -1.83 -0.91
N ALA A 233 15.41 -1.94 0.35
CA ALA A 233 15.80 -1.02 1.40
C ALA A 233 15.87 -1.72 2.78
N HIS A 234 16.64 -1.12 3.69
CA HIS A 234 16.72 -1.56 5.07
C HIS A 234 16.60 -0.38 6.04
N PHE A 235 15.51 -0.36 6.78
CA PHE A 235 15.29 0.59 7.88
C PHE A 235 15.49 -0.11 9.21
N ARG A 236 16.57 0.28 9.90
CA ARG A 236 16.90 -0.25 11.23
C ARG A 236 15.81 0.12 12.25
N ASP A 237 15.70 -0.64 13.32
CA ASP A 237 14.84 -0.30 14.45
C ASP A 237 15.47 0.83 15.26
N VAL A 238 15.28 2.07 14.81
CA VAL A 238 15.82 3.27 15.43
C VAL A 238 14.71 4.09 16.11
N ASP A 239 15.02 4.65 17.25
CA ASP A 239 14.06 5.43 18.04
C ASP A 239 13.55 6.67 17.30
N ALA A 240 14.32 7.20 16.36
CA ALA A 240 13.94 8.33 15.53
C ALA A 240 12.62 8.09 14.78
N ILE A 241 12.41 6.89 14.22
CA ILE A 241 11.19 6.52 13.50
C ILE A 241 9.99 6.52 14.45
N ARG A 242 10.13 5.95 15.65
CA ARG A 242 9.09 5.96 16.67
C ARG A 242 8.78 7.38 17.14
N ARG A 243 9.81 8.20 17.38
CA ARG A 243 9.67 9.60 17.80
C ARG A 243 8.95 10.45 16.75
N SER A 244 9.18 10.23 15.46
CA SER A 244 8.51 10.99 14.40
C SER A 244 6.98 10.80 14.48
N ARG A 245 6.50 9.58 14.68
CA ARG A 245 5.07 9.30 14.84
C ARG A 245 4.48 9.96 16.11
N LEU A 246 5.22 9.95 17.23
CA LEU A 246 4.78 10.65 18.44
C LEU A 246 4.72 12.16 18.25
N LYS A 247 5.63 12.72 17.45
CA LYS A 247 5.63 14.14 17.07
C LYS A 247 4.66 14.46 15.94
N LYS A 248 3.96 13.47 15.40
CA LYS A 248 3.01 13.62 14.28
C LYS A 248 3.67 14.26 13.06
N CYS A 249 4.87 13.82 12.70
CA CYS A 249 5.63 14.36 11.58
C CYS A 249 6.35 13.25 10.81
N THR A 250 6.81 13.57 9.61
CA THR A 250 7.70 12.72 8.83
C THR A 250 9.13 12.77 9.39
N LEU A 251 9.97 11.84 9.01
CA LEU A 251 11.41 11.91 9.33
C LEU A 251 12.06 13.17 8.76
N PHE A 252 11.57 13.69 7.63
CA PHE A 252 12.10 14.88 6.97
C PHE A 252 11.86 16.19 7.74
N GLU A 253 11.15 16.13 8.87
CA GLU A 253 10.88 17.24 9.78
C GLU A 253 11.59 17.06 11.14
N MET A 254 12.41 16.01 11.31
CA MET A 254 12.98 15.62 12.61
C MET A 254 14.32 16.29 12.95
N GLY A 255 14.93 17.05 12.03
CA GLY A 255 16.23 17.70 12.24
C GLY A 255 17.44 16.83 11.88
N ASP A 256 18.60 17.13 12.42
CA ASP A 256 19.92 16.69 11.94
C ASP A 256 20.55 15.56 12.76
N ASP A 257 19.77 14.80 13.49
CA ASP A 257 20.26 13.61 14.20
C ASP A 257 20.83 12.61 13.16
N PRO A 258 22.03 12.04 13.36
CA PRO A 258 22.65 11.12 12.41
C PRO A 258 21.74 9.94 12.02
N GLU A 259 21.00 9.36 12.97
CA GLU A 259 20.07 8.26 12.69
C GLU A 259 18.88 8.72 11.82
N VAL A 260 18.44 9.97 12.00
CA VAL A 260 17.40 10.57 11.17
C VAL A 260 17.90 10.78 9.74
N ILE A 261 19.10 11.34 9.60
CA ILE A 261 19.72 11.59 8.28
C ILE A 261 19.96 10.26 7.53
N GLU A 262 20.45 9.23 8.21
CA GLU A 262 20.63 7.90 7.60
C GLU A 262 19.29 7.37 7.05
N ALA A 263 18.23 7.41 7.85
CA ALA A 263 16.90 6.96 7.44
C ALA A 263 16.30 7.84 6.32
N GLN A 264 16.47 9.15 6.36
CA GLN A 264 16.04 10.06 5.28
C GLN A 264 16.74 9.70 3.97
N ASN A 265 18.06 9.50 3.99
CA ASN A 265 18.83 9.15 2.81
C ASN A 265 18.40 7.81 2.22
N GLU A 266 18.10 6.83 3.07
CA GLU A 266 17.60 5.53 2.62
C GLU A 266 16.21 5.65 1.97
N TYR A 267 15.29 6.48 2.51
CA TYR A 267 14.02 6.77 1.85
C TYR A 267 14.19 7.50 0.52
N LEU A 268 15.11 8.47 0.44
CA LEU A 268 15.40 9.17 -0.83
C LEU A 268 15.98 8.21 -1.87
N ARG A 269 16.90 7.32 -1.46
CA ARG A 269 17.48 6.30 -2.33
C ARG A 269 16.39 5.33 -2.85
N LEU A 270 15.53 4.84 -1.96
CA LEU A 270 14.42 3.96 -2.32
C LEU A 270 13.44 4.66 -3.29
N ALA A 271 13.07 5.92 -3.00
CA ALA A 271 12.18 6.69 -3.85
C ALA A 271 12.78 6.89 -5.24
N GLN A 272 14.07 7.25 -5.34
CA GLN A 272 14.76 7.41 -6.61
C GLN A 272 14.83 6.08 -7.38
N GLN A 273 15.18 4.99 -6.72
CA GLN A 273 15.22 3.66 -7.34
C GLN A 273 13.85 3.24 -7.91
N LEU A 274 12.77 3.48 -7.17
CA LEU A 274 11.41 3.21 -7.63
C LEU A 274 11.00 4.13 -8.78
N TRP A 275 11.45 5.39 -8.76
CA TRP A 275 11.19 6.34 -9.85
C TRP A 275 11.90 5.94 -11.13
N ASP A 276 13.17 5.58 -11.05
CA ASP A 276 13.98 5.17 -12.21
C ASP A 276 13.46 3.85 -12.80
N GLY A 277 12.76 3.06 -12.01
CA GLY A 277 12.17 1.78 -12.35
C GLY A 277 12.90 0.62 -11.69
N VAL A 278 12.14 -0.26 -11.08
CA VAL A 278 12.63 -1.54 -10.54
C VAL A 278 12.15 -2.67 -11.44
N GLU A 279 13.02 -3.65 -11.67
CA GLU A 279 12.66 -4.84 -12.43
C GLU A 279 11.49 -5.58 -11.78
N PRO A 280 10.48 -5.97 -12.56
CA PRO A 280 9.35 -6.72 -12.03
C PRO A 280 9.80 -8.11 -11.60
N GLN A 281 9.55 -8.46 -10.33
CA GLN A 281 9.99 -9.73 -9.77
C GLN A 281 8.88 -10.78 -9.83
N LEU A 282 9.23 -11.98 -10.27
CA LEU A 282 8.37 -13.17 -10.29
C LEU A 282 8.84 -14.12 -9.19
N ALA A 283 8.39 -13.85 -7.96
CA ALA A 283 8.74 -14.68 -6.82
C ALA A 283 7.96 -16.01 -6.82
N ASN A 284 8.62 -17.07 -6.35
CA ASN A 284 8.03 -18.38 -6.16
C ASN A 284 7.80 -18.63 -4.66
N PRO A 285 6.63 -18.27 -4.10
CA PRO A 285 6.36 -18.43 -2.68
C PRO A 285 6.38 -19.90 -2.28
N MET A 286 6.86 -20.17 -1.08
CA MET A 286 6.89 -21.51 -0.49
C MET A 286 5.48 -21.94 -0.04
N LYS A 287 5.23 -23.26 -0.05
CA LYS A 287 4.02 -23.83 0.60
C LYS A 287 4.13 -23.70 2.12
N ASP A 288 2.98 -23.69 2.81
CA ASP A 288 2.95 -23.44 4.25
C ASP A 288 3.87 -24.38 5.05
N ARG A 289 3.95 -25.66 4.71
CA ARG A 289 4.87 -26.60 5.39
C ARG A 289 6.34 -26.30 5.04
N GLU A 290 6.62 -26.00 3.80
CA GLU A 290 7.97 -25.70 3.31
C GLU A 290 8.56 -24.47 4.00
N ILE A 291 7.75 -23.41 4.23
CA ILE A 291 8.24 -22.23 4.94
C ILE A 291 8.45 -22.50 6.43
N PHE A 292 7.66 -23.37 7.06
CA PHE A 292 7.90 -23.79 8.45
C PHE A 292 9.25 -24.50 8.57
N ASP A 293 9.50 -25.49 7.71
CA ASP A 293 10.78 -26.21 7.67
C ASP A 293 11.95 -25.24 7.38
N PHE A 294 11.74 -24.31 6.43
CA PHE A 294 12.75 -23.27 6.10
C PHE A 294 13.11 -22.38 7.29
N LEU A 295 12.15 -22.03 8.13
CA LEU A 295 12.34 -21.20 9.32
C LEU A 295 12.75 -22.01 10.57
N GLY A 296 13.03 -23.31 10.42
CA GLY A 296 13.58 -24.17 11.48
C GLY A 296 12.55 -24.75 12.45
N PHE A 297 11.29 -24.84 12.04
CA PHE A 297 10.21 -25.50 12.78
C PHE A 297 9.92 -26.85 12.11
N GLU A 298 10.26 -27.95 12.78
CA GLU A 298 9.96 -29.33 12.35
C GLU A 298 8.49 -29.72 12.59
#